data_7c63dfa741ef001c318c84ca5c76b6f5
#
_entry.id   7c63dfa741ef001c318c84ca5c76b6f5
#
_cell.length_a   1.000
_cell.length_b   1.000
_cell.length_c   1.000
_cell.angle_alpha   90.00
_cell.angle_beta   90.00
_cell.angle_gamma   90.00
#
_symmetry.space_group_name_H-M   'P 1'
#
loop_
_entity.id
_entity.type
_entity.pdbx_description
1 polymer ?
#
loop_
_entity_poly.entity_id
_entity_poly.type
_entity_poly.pdbx_seq_one_letter_code
_entity_poly.pdbx_strand_id
1 'polypeptide(L)'
;MPSLIDLQTDVREFFGWNESDDLDSAQAMIRRVEKSTQEKWARHNRSVSLSILFRRLVLRNADVAILGAAIEPEELISILSEPTLIVVADGAAGVISEIPDSLSEKAWSRVAFIVSDADGGEGTIEAVRRAIPFFLHAHGDNRRDWFSLLEFAEERANPPELVLTHQTTENIPGMHNPGGFTDGDRAACILTALGVRNNRIKMLGTRTDVVGKWSGKTQEKMKIEKLKWMREILSIQGLWED
;
A
#
# COMPACT_ATOMS: atom_id res chain seq x y z
N MET A 1 17.74 3.54 17.53
CA MET A 1 17.36 3.56 16.11
C MET A 1 16.30 4.61 15.94
N PRO A 2 16.34 5.45 14.89
CA PRO A 2 15.24 6.36 14.59
C PRO A 2 13.95 5.54 14.43
N SER A 3 12.81 6.11 14.81
CA SER A 3 11.53 5.45 14.55
C SER A 3 11.23 5.52 13.04
N LEU A 4 10.41 4.60 12.53
CA LEU A 4 9.99 4.62 11.11
C LEU A 4 9.20 5.90 10.76
N ILE A 5 8.65 6.59 11.76
CA ILE A 5 7.99 7.89 11.61
C ILE A 5 9.02 9.03 11.54
N ASP A 6 10.11 8.97 12.32
CA ASP A 6 11.16 9.99 12.27
C ASP A 6 11.82 10.03 10.88
N LEU A 7 12.02 8.86 10.25
CA LEU A 7 12.53 8.78 8.88
C LEU A 7 11.67 9.51 7.84
N GLN A 8 10.36 9.63 8.06
CA GLN A 8 9.51 10.43 7.17
C GLN A 8 9.88 11.92 7.20
N THR A 9 10.38 12.41 8.34
CA THR A 9 10.91 13.77 8.47
C THR A 9 12.21 13.92 7.70
N ASP A 10 13.15 12.97 7.86
CA ASP A 10 14.41 12.97 7.13
C ASP A 10 14.20 12.93 5.61
N VAL A 11 13.23 12.14 5.14
CA VAL A 11 12.83 12.07 3.73
C VAL A 11 12.30 13.41 3.24
N ARG A 12 11.41 14.07 3.99
CA ARG A 12 10.88 15.39 3.62
C ARG A 12 11.98 16.43 3.53
N GLU A 13 12.89 16.45 4.50
CA GLU A 13 14.05 17.35 4.49
C GLU A 13 14.94 17.11 3.27
N PHE A 14 15.22 15.84 2.95
CA PHE A 14 16.06 15.47 1.80
C PHE A 14 15.47 15.94 0.46
N PHE A 15 14.14 15.81 0.28
CA PHE A 15 13.46 16.22 -0.97
C PHE A 15 12.99 17.68 -0.95
N GLY A 16 13.09 18.38 0.17
CA GLY A 16 12.61 19.76 0.33
C GLY A 16 11.08 19.87 0.32
N TRP A 17 10.37 18.85 0.85
CA TRP A 17 8.92 18.82 0.92
C TRP A 17 8.39 19.36 2.25
N ASN A 18 7.19 19.96 2.23
CA ASN A 18 6.58 20.52 3.42
C ASN A 18 5.62 19.52 4.07
N GLU A 19 5.72 19.35 5.38
CA GLU A 19 4.78 18.51 6.13
C GLU A 19 3.35 19.05 6.09
N SER A 20 3.18 20.38 5.95
CA SER A 20 1.85 21.00 5.82
C SER A 20 1.06 20.46 4.62
N ASP A 21 1.72 20.14 3.51
CA ASP A 21 1.08 19.62 2.31
C ASP A 21 0.55 18.20 2.56
N ASP A 22 1.33 17.37 3.29
CA ASP A 22 0.92 16.05 3.73
C ASP A 22 -0.28 16.12 4.68
N LEU A 23 -0.26 17.05 5.64
CA LEU A 23 -1.32 17.26 6.60
C LEU A 23 -2.62 17.72 5.92
N ASP A 24 -2.53 18.66 4.99
CA ASP A 24 -3.68 19.16 4.23
C ASP A 24 -4.32 18.07 3.37
N SER A 25 -3.49 17.23 2.71
CA SER A 25 -3.97 16.08 1.94
C SER A 25 -4.68 15.07 2.85
N ALA A 26 -4.08 14.70 3.98
CA ALA A 26 -4.65 13.75 4.92
C ALA A 26 -5.97 14.25 5.52
N GLN A 27 -6.03 15.51 5.96
CA GLN A 27 -7.26 16.12 6.46
C GLN A 27 -8.35 16.23 5.39
N ALA A 28 -7.98 16.48 4.14
CA ALA A 28 -8.93 16.49 3.03
C ALA A 28 -9.47 15.08 2.75
N MET A 29 -8.62 14.05 2.78
CA MET A 29 -9.03 12.65 2.56
C MET A 29 -10.01 12.18 3.64
N ILE A 30 -9.69 12.38 4.92
CA ILE A 30 -10.60 11.95 5.99
C ILE A 30 -11.94 12.65 5.91
N ARG A 31 -11.95 13.98 5.64
CA ARG A 31 -13.20 14.72 5.44
C ARG A 31 -14.01 14.20 4.24
N ARG A 32 -13.36 13.82 3.14
CA ARG A 32 -14.02 13.27 1.93
C ARG A 32 -14.65 11.92 2.24
N VAL A 33 -13.92 11.04 2.91
CA VAL A 33 -14.40 9.68 3.24
C VAL A 33 -15.54 9.74 4.27
N GLU A 34 -15.44 10.59 5.29
CA GLU A 34 -16.50 10.72 6.32
C GLU A 34 -17.77 11.40 5.83
N LYS A 35 -17.73 12.11 4.69
CA LYS A 35 -18.92 12.66 4.01
C LYS A 35 -19.60 11.66 3.07
N SER A 36 -18.97 10.53 2.78
CA SER A 36 -19.54 9.52 1.91
C SER A 36 -20.74 8.84 2.57
N THR A 37 -21.71 8.46 1.74
CA THR A 37 -22.85 7.64 2.15
C THR A 37 -22.57 6.15 2.15
N GLN A 38 -21.37 5.73 1.71
CA GLN A 38 -20.98 4.35 1.70
C GLN A 38 -20.76 3.83 3.14
N GLU A 39 -21.61 2.91 3.57
CA GLU A 39 -21.58 2.37 4.93
C GLU A 39 -20.22 1.74 5.28
N LYS A 40 -19.57 1.04 4.33
CA LYS A 40 -18.25 0.46 4.51
C LYS A 40 -17.17 1.48 4.87
N TRP A 41 -17.36 2.76 4.51
CA TRP A 41 -16.39 3.82 4.73
C TRP A 41 -16.62 4.59 6.03
N ALA A 42 -17.70 4.30 6.73
CA ALA A 42 -17.93 4.84 8.07
C ALA A 42 -16.78 4.45 9.01
N ARG A 43 -16.40 5.34 9.92
CA ARG A 43 -15.23 5.19 10.80
C ARG A 43 -15.21 3.86 11.55
N HIS A 44 -16.34 3.43 12.10
CA HIS A 44 -16.44 2.17 12.82
C HIS A 44 -16.23 0.96 11.89
N ASN A 45 -16.73 1.00 10.65
CA ASN A 45 -16.55 -0.08 9.68
C ASN A 45 -15.09 -0.15 9.18
N ARG A 46 -14.40 0.99 9.04
CA ARG A 46 -12.94 0.97 8.76
C ARG A 46 -12.15 0.28 9.88
N SER A 47 -12.55 0.47 11.14
CA SER A 47 -11.95 -0.26 12.27
C SER A 47 -12.28 -1.77 12.25
N VAL A 48 -13.48 -2.14 11.81
CA VAL A 48 -13.86 -3.55 11.61
C VAL A 48 -13.03 -4.17 10.50
N SER A 49 -12.85 -3.47 9.36
CA SER A 49 -12.01 -3.93 8.25
C SER A 49 -10.57 -4.19 8.71
N LEU A 50 -9.99 -3.28 9.49
CA LEU A 50 -8.66 -3.48 10.08
C LEU A 50 -8.61 -4.73 10.98
N SER A 51 -9.64 -4.95 11.77
CA SER A 51 -9.75 -6.14 12.65
C SER A 51 -9.88 -7.44 11.84
N ILE A 52 -10.60 -7.43 10.72
CA ILE A 52 -10.72 -8.57 9.80
C ILE A 52 -9.36 -8.89 9.18
N LEU A 53 -8.62 -7.88 8.72
CA LEU A 53 -7.28 -8.04 8.16
C LEU A 53 -6.31 -8.58 9.21
N PHE A 54 -6.33 -8.05 10.43
CA PHE A 54 -5.54 -8.59 11.55
C PHE A 54 -5.81 -10.09 11.76
N ARG A 55 -7.07 -10.50 11.81
CA ARG A 55 -7.45 -11.92 11.98
C ARG A 55 -6.97 -12.79 10.81
N ARG A 56 -7.08 -12.27 9.57
CA ARG A 56 -6.67 -13.00 8.36
C ARG A 56 -5.16 -13.20 8.30
N LEU A 57 -4.38 -12.20 8.69
CA LEU A 57 -2.92 -12.17 8.55
C LEU A 57 -2.22 -12.73 9.80
N VAL A 58 -2.59 -12.26 10.96
CA VAL A 58 -1.86 -12.51 12.22
C VAL A 58 -2.39 -13.73 12.94
N LEU A 59 -3.70 -13.78 13.23
CA LEU A 59 -4.25 -14.91 14.01
C LEU A 59 -4.18 -16.24 13.24
N ARG A 60 -4.27 -16.21 11.90
CA ARG A 60 -4.06 -17.40 11.06
C ARG A 60 -2.60 -17.71 10.80
N ASN A 61 -1.69 -16.86 11.28
CA ASN A 61 -0.25 -17.01 11.09
C ASN A 61 0.14 -17.25 9.61
N ALA A 62 -0.45 -16.45 8.72
CA ALA A 62 -0.27 -16.59 7.28
C ALA A 62 1.14 -16.13 6.84
N ASP A 63 1.69 -16.78 5.83
CA ASP A 63 2.79 -16.25 5.04
C ASP A 63 2.25 -15.18 4.09
N VAL A 64 2.98 -14.09 3.91
CA VAL A 64 2.56 -12.93 3.13
C VAL A 64 3.65 -12.56 2.14
N ALA A 65 3.30 -12.39 0.88
CA ALA A 65 4.18 -11.82 -0.13
C ALA A 65 3.76 -10.39 -0.44
N ILE A 66 4.70 -9.44 -0.42
CA ILE A 66 4.51 -8.07 -0.86
C ILE A 66 4.97 -7.99 -2.32
N LEU A 67 4.09 -7.58 -3.22
CA LEU A 67 4.42 -7.34 -4.62
C LEU A 67 4.84 -5.88 -4.79
N GLY A 68 6.12 -5.66 -5.10
CA GLY A 68 6.69 -4.36 -5.44
C GLY A 68 6.61 -4.06 -6.93
N ALA A 69 6.95 -2.84 -7.33
CA ALA A 69 6.76 -2.34 -8.69
C ALA A 69 7.63 -3.01 -9.77
N ALA A 70 8.67 -3.75 -9.39
CA ALA A 70 9.51 -4.51 -10.32
C ALA A 70 9.18 -6.01 -10.38
N ILE A 71 7.99 -6.40 -9.87
CA ILE A 71 7.53 -7.80 -9.90
C ILE A 71 7.39 -8.32 -11.33
N GLU A 72 7.86 -9.53 -11.55
CA GLU A 72 7.69 -10.25 -12.81
C GLU A 72 6.61 -11.35 -12.69
N PRO A 73 5.93 -11.70 -13.79
CA PRO A 73 4.87 -12.73 -13.79
C PRO A 73 5.32 -14.08 -13.20
N GLU A 74 6.57 -14.49 -13.45
CA GLU A 74 7.13 -15.75 -12.98
C GLU A 74 7.28 -15.80 -11.46
N GLU A 75 7.65 -14.67 -10.84
CA GLU A 75 7.73 -14.54 -9.39
C GLU A 75 6.34 -14.71 -8.76
N LEU A 76 5.31 -14.06 -9.35
CA LEU A 76 3.94 -14.21 -8.89
C LEU A 76 3.45 -15.66 -9.05
N ILE A 77 3.68 -16.28 -10.20
CA ILE A 77 3.28 -17.69 -10.43
C ILE A 77 3.93 -18.61 -9.40
N SER A 78 5.20 -18.39 -9.07
CA SER A 78 5.93 -19.25 -8.14
C SER A 78 5.28 -19.29 -6.75
N ILE A 79 4.85 -18.15 -6.21
CA ILE A 79 4.21 -18.08 -4.89
C ILE A 79 2.79 -18.64 -4.87
N LEU A 80 2.12 -18.73 -6.02
CA LEU A 80 0.78 -19.31 -6.10
C LEU A 80 0.74 -20.80 -5.85
N SER A 81 1.88 -21.49 -5.87
CA SER A 81 1.97 -22.90 -5.46
C SER A 81 1.81 -23.11 -3.95
N GLU A 82 2.12 -22.10 -3.14
CA GLU A 82 2.04 -22.10 -1.67
C GLU A 82 0.80 -21.37 -1.16
N PRO A 83 0.32 -21.61 0.09
CA PRO A 83 -0.82 -20.93 0.66
C PRO A 83 -0.46 -19.51 1.17
N THR A 84 0.24 -18.73 0.37
CA THR A 84 0.71 -17.38 0.69
C THR A 84 -0.36 -16.34 0.39
N LEU A 85 -0.63 -15.43 1.31
CA LEU A 85 -1.44 -14.24 1.07
C LEU A 85 -0.60 -13.18 0.32
N ILE A 86 -1.28 -12.31 -0.40
CA ILE A 86 -0.64 -11.30 -1.23
C ILE A 86 -1.03 -9.91 -0.70
N VAL A 87 -0.06 -9.04 -0.56
CA VAL A 87 -0.22 -7.60 -0.38
C VAL A 87 0.43 -6.92 -1.58
N VAL A 88 -0.22 -5.92 -2.14
CA VAL A 88 0.25 -5.31 -3.37
C VAL A 88 0.58 -3.84 -3.14
N ALA A 89 1.73 -3.42 -3.62
CA ALA A 89 2.13 -2.02 -3.67
C ALA A 89 1.59 -1.39 -4.96
N ASP A 90 0.46 -0.72 -4.84
CA ASP A 90 -0.23 0.07 -5.83
C ASP A 90 -0.26 -0.55 -7.24
N GLY A 91 0.40 0.06 -8.22
CA GLY A 91 0.43 -0.37 -9.62
C GLY A 91 0.97 -1.79 -9.86
N ALA A 92 1.68 -2.38 -8.89
CA ALA A 92 2.13 -3.78 -8.99
C ALA A 92 0.98 -4.78 -9.16
N ALA A 93 -0.27 -4.39 -8.85
CA ALA A 93 -1.46 -5.17 -9.15
C ALA A 93 -1.59 -5.52 -10.65
N GLY A 94 -1.01 -4.70 -11.53
CA GLY A 94 -1.01 -4.93 -12.98
C GLY A 94 -0.36 -6.24 -13.39
N VAL A 95 0.62 -6.76 -12.65
CA VAL A 95 1.25 -8.06 -12.96
C VAL A 95 0.24 -9.22 -13.00
N ILE A 96 -0.86 -9.11 -12.25
CA ILE A 96 -1.89 -10.16 -12.20
C ILE A 96 -2.60 -10.32 -13.56
N SER A 97 -2.63 -9.26 -14.38
CA SER A 97 -3.18 -9.34 -15.74
C SER A 97 -2.25 -9.99 -16.76
N GLU A 98 -0.99 -10.22 -16.41
CA GLU A 98 0.02 -10.82 -17.30
C GLU A 98 0.21 -12.32 -17.10
N ILE A 99 -0.46 -12.92 -16.12
CA ILE A 99 -0.45 -14.36 -15.90
C ILE A 99 -1.73 -15.01 -16.47
N PRO A 100 -1.75 -16.34 -16.73
CA PRO A 100 -2.92 -17.04 -17.24
C PRO A 100 -4.17 -16.82 -16.37
N ASP A 101 -5.36 -16.71 -17.00
CA ASP A 101 -6.63 -16.35 -16.33
C ASP A 101 -6.93 -17.19 -15.08
N SER A 102 -6.71 -18.50 -15.13
CA SER A 102 -6.94 -19.39 -13.97
C SER A 102 -6.03 -19.09 -12.80
N LEU A 103 -4.80 -18.63 -13.04
CA LEU A 103 -3.84 -18.19 -12.03
C LEU A 103 -4.14 -16.76 -11.58
N SER A 104 -4.61 -15.90 -12.49
CA SER A 104 -5.04 -14.53 -12.18
C SER A 104 -6.18 -14.55 -11.15
N GLU A 105 -7.24 -15.33 -11.36
CA GLU A 105 -8.32 -15.46 -10.37
C GLU A 105 -7.84 -16.03 -9.03
N LYS A 106 -6.92 -16.99 -9.07
CA LYS A 106 -6.27 -17.51 -7.86
C LYS A 106 -5.46 -16.43 -7.14
N ALA A 107 -4.70 -15.62 -7.88
CA ALA A 107 -3.93 -14.50 -7.32
C ALA A 107 -4.87 -13.48 -6.66
N TRP A 108 -5.90 -12.99 -7.37
CA TRP A 108 -6.87 -12.05 -6.82
C TRP A 108 -7.55 -12.57 -5.56
N SER A 109 -7.92 -13.85 -5.49
CA SER A 109 -8.52 -14.45 -4.29
C SER A 109 -7.60 -14.44 -3.06
N ARG A 110 -6.28 -14.33 -3.28
CA ARG A 110 -5.26 -14.28 -2.23
C ARG A 110 -4.84 -12.87 -1.86
N VAL A 111 -5.19 -11.84 -2.66
CA VAL A 111 -4.90 -10.47 -2.29
C VAL A 111 -5.63 -10.12 -1.00
N ALA A 112 -4.86 -9.74 0.01
CA ALA A 112 -5.39 -9.33 1.30
C ALA A 112 -5.81 -7.87 1.27
N PHE A 113 -4.95 -7.02 0.69
CA PHE A 113 -5.19 -5.59 0.49
C PHE A 113 -4.17 -4.98 -0.50
N ILE A 114 -4.50 -3.80 -0.99
CA ILE A 114 -3.61 -2.93 -1.76
C ILE A 114 -3.14 -1.79 -0.85
N VAL A 115 -1.86 -1.46 -0.90
CA VAL A 115 -1.32 -0.20 -0.35
C VAL A 115 -1.13 0.74 -1.52
N SER A 116 -1.75 1.90 -1.50
CA SER A 116 -1.84 2.75 -2.69
C SER A 116 -1.90 4.23 -2.33
N ASP A 117 -1.17 5.04 -3.05
CA ASP A 117 -1.32 6.51 -3.13
C ASP A 117 -2.23 6.93 -4.31
N ALA A 118 -2.86 5.94 -4.97
CA ALA A 118 -3.89 6.05 -6.01
C ALA A 118 -3.38 6.38 -7.42
N ASP A 119 -2.08 6.27 -7.71
CA ASP A 119 -1.50 6.55 -9.02
C ASP A 119 -1.16 5.28 -9.85
N GLY A 120 -1.47 4.08 -9.33
CA GLY A 120 -1.08 2.77 -9.87
C GLY A 120 -1.82 2.31 -11.13
N GLY A 121 -2.63 3.15 -11.74
CA GLY A 121 -3.26 2.89 -13.04
C GLY A 121 -4.27 1.75 -13.05
N GLU A 122 -4.30 0.98 -14.16
CA GLU A 122 -5.37 -0.02 -14.39
C GLU A 122 -5.36 -1.16 -13.36
N GLY A 123 -4.20 -1.55 -12.83
CA GLY A 123 -4.12 -2.57 -11.78
C GLY A 123 -4.86 -2.16 -10.51
N THR A 124 -4.71 -0.91 -10.10
CA THR A 124 -5.42 -0.31 -8.95
C THR A 124 -6.91 -0.20 -9.21
N ILE A 125 -7.31 0.20 -10.43
CA ILE A 125 -8.72 0.26 -10.86
C ILE A 125 -9.37 -1.13 -10.86
N GLU A 126 -8.66 -2.16 -11.32
CA GLU A 126 -9.17 -3.54 -11.28
C GLU A 126 -9.35 -4.04 -9.84
N ALA A 127 -8.45 -3.68 -8.94
CA ALA A 127 -8.60 -3.98 -7.52
C ALA A 127 -9.88 -3.33 -6.92
N VAL A 128 -10.21 -2.09 -7.32
CA VAL A 128 -11.48 -1.44 -6.94
C VAL A 128 -12.68 -2.20 -7.49
N ARG A 129 -12.67 -2.61 -8.77
CA ARG A 129 -13.75 -3.41 -9.38
C ARG A 129 -14.00 -4.71 -8.64
N ARG A 130 -12.96 -5.31 -8.09
CA ARG A 130 -13.00 -6.56 -7.31
C ARG A 130 -13.28 -6.35 -5.83
N ALA A 131 -13.50 -5.11 -5.40
CA ALA A 131 -13.71 -4.74 -4.01
C ALA A 131 -12.60 -5.23 -3.07
N ILE A 132 -11.35 -5.28 -3.55
CA ILE A 132 -10.18 -5.60 -2.73
C ILE A 132 -9.99 -4.48 -1.70
N PRO A 133 -9.72 -4.78 -0.41
CA PRO A 133 -9.48 -3.76 0.61
C PRO A 133 -8.27 -2.88 0.27
N PHE A 134 -8.33 -1.58 0.61
CA PHE A 134 -7.23 -0.63 0.43
C PHE A 134 -6.73 -0.05 1.74
N PHE A 135 -5.41 0.02 1.88
CA PHE A 135 -4.74 1.00 2.71
C PHE A 135 -4.45 2.21 1.80
N LEU A 136 -5.37 3.16 1.81
CA LEU A 136 -5.28 4.35 0.95
C LEU A 136 -4.47 5.42 1.66
N HIS A 137 -3.42 5.90 1.00
CA HIS A 137 -2.45 6.80 1.56
C HIS A 137 -2.61 8.23 1.04
N ALA A 138 -2.55 9.20 1.96
CA ALA A 138 -2.56 10.62 1.65
C ALA A 138 -1.17 11.22 1.88
N HIS A 139 -0.65 11.93 0.88
CA HIS A 139 0.53 12.78 0.97
C HIS A 139 0.38 14.05 0.11
N GLY A 140 1.36 14.95 0.11
CA GLY A 140 1.20 16.33 -0.36
C GLY A 140 0.67 16.50 -1.77
N ASP A 141 1.15 15.72 -2.74
CA ASP A 141 0.84 15.91 -4.15
C ASP A 141 -0.19 14.91 -4.74
N ASN A 142 -0.65 13.90 -3.97
CA ASN A 142 -1.57 12.88 -4.49
C ASN A 142 -3.07 13.16 -4.30
N ARG A 143 -3.44 14.37 -3.88
CA ARG A 143 -4.84 14.69 -3.56
C ARG A 143 -5.79 14.45 -4.74
N ARG A 144 -5.38 14.73 -5.96
CA ARG A 144 -6.19 14.52 -7.16
C ARG A 144 -6.42 13.03 -7.41
N ASP A 145 -5.38 12.23 -7.23
CA ASP A 145 -5.39 10.82 -7.57
C ASP A 145 -6.30 10.04 -6.60
N TRP A 146 -6.10 10.19 -5.27
CA TRP A 146 -6.97 9.51 -4.32
C TRP A 146 -8.43 10.04 -4.38
N PHE A 147 -8.65 11.32 -4.75
CA PHE A 147 -10.01 11.83 -4.92
C PHE A 147 -10.71 11.12 -6.09
N SER A 148 -10.06 11.03 -7.24
CA SER A 148 -10.59 10.34 -8.43
C SER A 148 -10.83 8.84 -8.16
N LEU A 149 -9.92 8.19 -7.42
CA LEU A 149 -10.09 6.78 -7.03
C LEU A 149 -11.31 6.60 -6.13
N LEU A 150 -11.51 7.48 -5.15
CA LEU A 150 -12.67 7.43 -4.26
C LEU A 150 -13.97 7.69 -5.01
N GLU A 151 -14.03 8.63 -5.97
CA GLU A 151 -15.21 8.86 -6.82
C GLU A 151 -15.54 7.60 -7.61
N PHE A 152 -14.56 7.02 -8.29
CA PHE A 152 -14.74 5.77 -9.03
C PHE A 152 -15.22 4.62 -8.14
N ALA A 153 -14.64 4.48 -6.95
CA ALA A 153 -15.01 3.43 -6.01
C ALA A 153 -16.42 3.62 -5.43
N GLU A 154 -16.83 4.87 -5.17
CA GLU A 154 -18.14 5.21 -4.59
C GLU A 154 -19.30 4.85 -5.53
N GLU A 155 -19.07 4.86 -6.84
CA GLU A 155 -20.06 4.45 -7.85
C GLU A 155 -20.27 2.93 -7.93
N ARG A 156 -19.45 2.13 -7.28
CA ARG A 156 -19.56 0.68 -7.31
C ARG A 156 -20.67 0.18 -6.39
N ALA A 157 -21.42 -0.81 -6.84
CA ALA A 157 -22.44 -1.48 -6.01
C ALA A 157 -21.80 -2.13 -4.76
N ASN A 158 -20.53 -2.55 -4.86
CA ASN A 158 -19.74 -3.11 -3.76
C ASN A 158 -18.39 -2.40 -3.70
N PRO A 159 -18.30 -1.20 -3.09
CA PRO A 159 -17.04 -0.50 -2.98
C PRO A 159 -16.04 -1.26 -2.08
N PRO A 160 -14.73 -1.06 -2.30
CA PRO A 160 -13.70 -1.65 -1.44
C PRO A 160 -13.81 -1.16 0.01
N GLU A 161 -13.36 -1.98 0.95
CA GLU A 161 -13.09 -1.55 2.32
C GLU A 161 -11.87 -0.63 2.33
N LEU A 162 -11.87 0.36 3.23
CA LEU A 162 -10.78 1.33 3.35
C LEU A 162 -10.15 1.30 4.74
N VAL A 163 -8.84 1.39 4.78
CA VAL A 163 -8.05 1.87 5.92
C VAL A 163 -7.27 3.09 5.43
N LEU A 164 -7.35 4.20 6.14
CA LEU A 164 -6.73 5.45 5.70
C LEU A 164 -5.39 5.64 6.40
N THR A 165 -4.36 6.01 5.63
CA THR A 165 -3.02 6.26 6.13
C THR A 165 -2.48 7.62 5.71
N HIS A 166 -1.53 8.13 6.48
CA HIS A 166 -0.81 9.38 6.24
C HIS A 166 0.65 9.26 6.66
N GLN A 167 1.43 10.32 6.44
CA GLN A 167 2.85 10.38 6.79
C GLN A 167 3.21 11.65 7.60
N THR A 168 2.24 12.24 8.31
CA THR A 168 2.50 13.40 9.19
C THR A 168 2.82 12.96 10.61
N THR A 169 3.43 13.83 11.40
CA THR A 169 3.66 13.62 12.84
C THR A 169 2.39 13.81 13.67
N GLU A 170 1.35 14.44 13.09
CA GLU A 170 0.07 14.71 13.73
C GLU A 170 -0.76 13.44 13.94
N ASN A 171 -1.48 13.36 15.04
CA ASN A 171 -2.48 12.33 15.24
C ASN A 171 -3.80 12.74 14.57
N ILE A 172 -4.17 12.06 13.49
CA ILE A 172 -5.42 12.31 12.75
C ILE A 172 -6.44 11.22 13.11
N PRO A 173 -7.49 11.53 13.89
CA PRO A 173 -8.49 10.55 14.30
C PRO A 173 -9.17 9.86 13.09
N GLY A 174 -9.07 8.53 13.01
CA GLY A 174 -9.62 7.73 11.92
C GLY A 174 -8.66 7.48 10.76
N MET A 175 -7.41 7.91 10.88
CA MET A 175 -6.29 7.58 10.02
C MET A 175 -5.13 6.97 10.83
N HIS A 176 -4.16 6.37 10.16
CA HIS A 176 -3.00 5.72 10.77
C HIS A 176 -1.71 6.17 10.09
N ASN A 177 -0.62 6.28 10.88
CA ASN A 177 0.72 6.42 10.34
C ASN A 177 1.55 5.18 10.72
N PRO A 178 1.67 4.18 9.86
CA PRO A 178 2.47 2.98 10.11
C PRO A 178 3.96 3.21 9.91
N GLY A 179 4.38 4.36 9.43
CA GLY A 179 5.70 4.60 8.85
C GLY A 179 5.73 4.23 7.36
N GLY A 180 6.94 4.14 6.82
CA GLY A 180 7.15 3.87 5.40
C GLY A 180 7.13 5.12 4.54
N PHE A 181 7.62 4.96 3.31
CA PHE A 181 7.76 6.07 2.36
C PHE A 181 7.20 5.72 0.98
N THR A 182 7.61 4.61 0.38
CA THR A 182 7.00 4.10 -0.86
C THR A 182 5.94 3.05 -0.51
N ASP A 183 5.03 2.71 -1.42
CA ASP A 183 3.98 1.74 -1.14
C ASP A 183 4.51 0.37 -0.75
N GLY A 184 5.67 -0.04 -1.30
CA GLY A 184 6.30 -1.32 -0.98
C GLY A 184 6.78 -1.41 0.48
N ASP A 185 7.55 -0.44 0.93
CA ASP A 185 8.04 -0.42 2.32
C ASP A 185 6.92 -0.02 3.31
N ARG A 186 5.96 0.79 2.88
CA ARG A 186 4.75 1.08 3.67
C ARG A 186 3.92 -0.19 3.88
N ALA A 187 3.81 -1.06 2.87
CA ALA A 187 3.16 -2.36 3.03
C ALA A 187 3.87 -3.20 4.10
N ALA A 188 5.20 -3.21 4.11
CA ALA A 188 5.98 -3.88 5.15
C ALA A 188 5.74 -3.26 6.53
N CYS A 189 5.75 -1.92 6.64
CA CYS A 189 5.43 -1.21 7.88
C CYS A 189 4.03 -1.54 8.41
N ILE A 190 3.01 -1.59 7.52
CA ILE A 190 1.65 -1.97 7.88
C ILE A 190 1.61 -3.40 8.42
N LEU A 191 2.22 -4.36 7.74
CA LEU A 191 2.24 -5.76 8.17
C LEU A 191 2.93 -5.91 9.52
N THR A 192 4.06 -5.25 9.73
CA THR A 192 4.80 -5.27 11.00
C THR A 192 3.98 -4.61 12.12
N ALA A 193 3.35 -3.46 11.86
CA ALA A 193 2.49 -2.78 12.83
C ALA A 193 1.25 -3.61 13.20
N LEU A 194 0.73 -4.42 12.27
CA LEU A 194 -0.33 -5.39 12.55
C LEU A 194 0.16 -6.58 13.38
N GLY A 195 1.46 -6.85 13.46
CA GLY A 195 2.06 -7.94 14.21
C GLY A 195 2.40 -9.18 13.35
N VAL A 196 2.47 -9.05 12.03
CA VAL A 196 3.01 -10.11 11.16
C VAL A 196 4.53 -10.19 11.40
N ARG A 197 5.04 -11.39 11.67
CA ARG A 197 6.45 -11.60 11.94
C ARG A 197 7.27 -11.48 10.65
N ASN A 198 8.45 -10.85 10.71
CA ASN A 198 9.30 -10.60 9.53
C ASN A 198 9.63 -11.88 8.76
N ASN A 199 9.88 -12.99 9.44
CA ASN A 199 10.17 -14.29 8.79
C ASN A 199 8.97 -14.89 8.02
N ARG A 200 7.82 -14.22 8.04
CA ARG A 200 6.62 -14.55 7.29
C ARG A 200 6.33 -13.57 6.15
N ILE A 201 7.17 -12.56 5.99
CA ILE A 201 7.04 -11.55 4.95
C ILE A 201 8.08 -11.85 3.88
N LYS A 202 7.63 -12.01 2.63
CA LYS A 202 8.48 -12.15 1.45
C LYS A 202 8.35 -10.88 0.61
N MET A 203 9.48 -10.25 0.27
CA MET A 203 9.51 -9.10 -0.64
C MET A 203 9.74 -9.62 -2.06
N LEU A 204 8.84 -9.36 -3.00
CA LEU A 204 8.94 -9.75 -4.41
C LEU A 204 8.90 -8.51 -5.30
N GLY A 205 9.69 -8.50 -6.37
CA GLY A 205 9.76 -7.33 -7.25
C GLY A 205 10.21 -6.05 -6.55
N THR A 206 10.97 -6.16 -5.46
CA THR A 206 11.50 -5.02 -4.70
C THR A 206 12.96 -4.82 -5.07
N ARG A 207 13.25 -3.73 -5.80
CA ARG A 207 14.58 -3.43 -6.35
C ARG A 207 14.91 -1.95 -6.11
N THR A 208 16.22 -1.64 -6.02
CA THR A 208 16.73 -0.29 -5.79
C THR A 208 17.54 0.26 -6.96
N ASP A 209 17.81 -0.57 -7.95
CA ASP A 209 18.67 -0.31 -9.10
C ASP A 209 17.88 -0.03 -10.39
N VAL A 210 16.57 -0.24 -10.38
CA VAL A 210 15.71 -0.05 -11.54
C VAL A 210 14.35 0.50 -11.14
N VAL A 211 13.79 1.35 -11.99
CA VAL A 211 12.38 1.75 -11.91
C VAL A 211 11.54 0.60 -12.43
N GLY A 212 10.74 -0.01 -11.56
CA GLY A 212 9.91 -1.15 -11.93
C GLY A 212 8.84 -0.79 -12.96
N LYS A 213 8.45 -1.77 -13.76
CA LYS A 213 7.41 -1.66 -14.81
C LYS A 213 6.10 -1.09 -14.29
N TRP A 214 5.77 -1.43 -13.03
CA TRP A 214 4.52 -1.08 -12.39
C TRP A 214 4.59 0.19 -11.53
N SER A 215 5.69 0.94 -11.62
CA SER A 215 5.77 2.28 -11.03
C SER A 215 4.85 3.22 -11.79
N GLY A 216 4.14 4.08 -11.07
CA GLY A 216 3.39 5.18 -11.66
C GLY A 216 4.26 6.13 -12.49
N LYS A 217 3.67 7.14 -13.10
CA LYS A 217 4.42 8.15 -13.86
C LYS A 217 5.39 8.89 -12.94
N THR A 218 6.68 8.75 -13.18
CA THR A 218 7.72 9.32 -12.32
C THR A 218 8.95 9.71 -13.12
N GLN A 219 9.75 10.61 -12.55
CA GLN A 219 11.09 10.91 -13.08
C GLN A 219 12.06 9.85 -12.55
N GLU A 220 12.75 9.16 -13.46
CA GLU A 220 13.63 8.03 -13.12
C GLU A 220 14.65 8.36 -12.01
N LYS A 221 15.35 9.50 -12.13
CA LYS A 221 16.35 9.93 -11.13
C LYS A 221 15.74 10.08 -9.73
N MET A 222 14.58 10.73 -9.64
CA MET A 222 13.88 10.92 -8.37
C MET A 222 13.39 9.58 -7.83
N LYS A 223 12.89 8.69 -8.68
CA LYS A 223 12.43 7.35 -8.25
C LYS A 223 13.58 6.52 -7.67
N ILE A 224 14.75 6.53 -8.31
CA ILE A 224 15.92 5.82 -7.79
C ILE A 224 16.33 6.35 -6.41
N GLU A 225 16.30 7.67 -6.17
CA GLU A 225 16.54 8.21 -4.82
C GLU A 225 15.47 7.76 -3.81
N LYS A 226 14.17 7.74 -4.21
CA LYS A 226 13.10 7.21 -3.36
C LYS A 226 13.34 5.73 -3.01
N LEU A 227 13.83 4.92 -3.95
CA LEU A 227 14.12 3.50 -3.73
C LEU A 227 15.28 3.27 -2.75
N LYS A 228 16.24 4.21 -2.63
CA LYS A 228 17.29 4.14 -1.60
C LYS A 228 16.69 4.31 -0.19
N TRP A 229 15.76 5.23 -0.02
CA TRP A 229 15.02 5.40 1.23
C TRP A 229 14.16 4.17 1.57
N MET A 230 13.51 3.58 0.56
CA MET A 230 12.81 2.30 0.72
C MET A 230 13.74 1.22 1.29
N ARG A 231 14.95 1.06 0.71
CA ARG A 231 15.95 0.11 1.20
C ARG A 231 16.30 0.36 2.67
N GLU A 232 16.54 1.61 3.05
CA GLU A 232 16.87 1.96 4.43
C GLU A 232 15.75 1.56 5.40
N ILE A 233 14.50 1.87 5.05
CA ILE A 233 13.32 1.51 5.85
C ILE A 233 13.18 -0.01 5.97
N LEU A 234 13.35 -0.76 4.88
CA LEU A 234 13.29 -2.22 4.88
C LEU A 234 14.45 -2.84 5.66
N SER A 235 15.67 -2.27 5.59
CA SER A 235 16.83 -2.72 6.35
C SER A 235 16.62 -2.56 7.86
N ILE A 236 16.04 -1.43 8.31
CA ILE A 236 15.69 -1.21 9.71
C ILE A 236 14.68 -2.24 10.21
N GLN A 237 13.77 -2.66 9.35
CA GLN A 237 12.79 -3.71 9.66
C GLN A 237 13.36 -5.14 9.55
N GLY A 238 14.60 -5.33 9.07
CA GLY A 238 15.18 -6.65 8.83
C GLY A 238 14.49 -7.41 7.68
N LEU A 239 13.99 -6.67 6.69
CA LEU A 239 13.33 -7.20 5.48
C LEU A 239 14.14 -6.94 4.20
N TRP A 240 15.34 -6.43 4.34
CA TRP A 240 16.30 -6.23 3.26
C TRP A 240 17.62 -6.89 3.65
N GLU A 241 18.12 -7.78 2.80
CA GLU A 241 19.46 -8.37 2.89
C GLU A 241 20.32 -7.80 1.74
N ASP A 242 21.55 -7.36 2.07
CA ASP A 242 22.54 -6.83 1.09
C ASP A 242 23.19 -7.93 0.25
#